data_6f7c97aaf36764aad8a4d19718214a11
#
_entry.id   6f7c97aaf36764aad8a4d19718214a11
#
_cell.length_a   1.000
_cell.length_b   1.000
_cell.length_c   1.000
_cell.angle_alpha   90.00
_cell.angle_beta   90.00
_cell.angle_gamma   90.00
#
_symmetry.space_group_name_H-M   'P 1'
#
loop_
_entity.id
_entity.type
_entity.pdbx_description
1 polymer ?
#
loop_
_entity_poly.entity_id
_entity_poly.type
_entity_poly.pdbx_seq_one_letter_code
_entity_poly.pdbx_strand_id
1 'polypeptide(L)'
;MQQRPIELQPATLTVTASAIEAYAHLTQDFNPIHLDPEFAARTPMGGVIAHGTMSIGLIWRALAQSLSPEDVLRVQLDVRFVKPVRLQDTLVGGGRLRAEDARVYDVWVKGSADGVERIVGTATLTE
;
A
#
# COMPACT_ATOMS: atom_id res chain seq x y z
N MET A 1 22.33 -19.79 2.71
CA MET A 1 21.95 -18.43 2.23
C MET A 1 20.58 -18.49 1.60
N GLN A 2 19.66 -17.71 2.12
CA GLN A 2 18.32 -17.66 1.55
C GLN A 2 18.29 -16.82 0.29
N GLN A 3 17.73 -17.40 -0.74
CA GLN A 3 17.53 -16.70 -2.00
C GLN A 3 16.23 -15.89 -1.91
N ARG A 4 16.31 -14.60 -2.26
CA ARG A 4 15.13 -13.73 -2.25
C ARG A 4 14.27 -14.02 -3.47
N PRO A 5 12.95 -13.99 -3.32
CA PRO A 5 12.06 -14.21 -4.46
C PRO A 5 12.16 -13.08 -5.47
N ILE A 6 11.94 -13.40 -6.74
CA ILE A 6 11.87 -12.38 -7.80
C ILE A 6 10.58 -11.57 -7.67
N GLU A 7 9.47 -12.25 -7.37
CA GLU A 7 8.19 -11.57 -7.14
C GLU A 7 7.79 -11.71 -5.69
N LEU A 8 7.32 -10.61 -5.11
CA LEU A 8 6.75 -10.64 -3.77
C LEU A 8 5.40 -11.34 -3.83
N GLN A 9 5.10 -12.12 -2.81
CA GLN A 9 3.79 -12.70 -2.64
C GLN A 9 2.78 -11.57 -2.41
N PRO A 10 1.74 -11.45 -3.25
CA PRO A 10 0.84 -10.30 -3.16
C PRO A 10 -0.01 -10.32 -1.90
N ALA A 11 -0.34 -9.13 -1.44
CA ALA A 11 -1.28 -8.91 -0.34
C ALA A 11 -2.49 -8.15 -0.86
N THR A 12 -3.69 -8.50 -0.42
CA THR A 12 -4.93 -7.91 -0.90
C THR A 12 -5.73 -7.29 0.24
N LEU A 13 -6.52 -6.27 -0.10
CA LEU A 13 -7.40 -5.59 0.84
C LEU A 13 -8.59 -5.02 0.09
N THR A 14 -9.81 -5.25 0.60
CA THR A 14 -10.99 -4.51 0.17
C THR A 14 -11.21 -3.35 1.13
N VAL A 15 -11.31 -2.15 0.59
CA VAL A 15 -11.43 -0.92 1.37
C VAL A 15 -12.89 -0.69 1.72
N THR A 16 -13.27 -1.02 2.96
CA THR A 16 -14.64 -0.82 3.47
C THR A 16 -14.68 0.39 4.39
N ALA A 17 -15.89 0.92 4.62
CA ALA A 17 -16.08 2.00 5.59
C ALA A 17 -15.62 1.59 6.99
N SER A 18 -15.88 0.33 7.38
CA SER A 18 -15.46 -0.16 8.69
C SER A 18 -13.93 -0.30 8.79
N ALA A 19 -13.26 -0.66 7.72
CA ALA A 19 -11.80 -0.72 7.70
C ALA A 19 -11.19 0.68 7.85
N ILE A 20 -11.74 1.66 7.15
CA ILE A 20 -11.29 3.06 7.26
C ILE A 20 -11.51 3.57 8.69
N GLU A 21 -12.68 3.30 9.26
CA GLU A 21 -12.98 3.72 10.62
C GLU A 21 -12.03 3.10 11.65
N ALA A 22 -11.76 1.80 11.53
CA ALA A 22 -10.81 1.10 12.39
C ALA A 22 -9.40 1.72 12.26
N TYR A 23 -8.98 2.03 11.06
CA TYR A 23 -7.68 2.64 10.82
C TYR A 23 -7.60 4.06 11.38
N ALA A 24 -8.69 4.83 11.28
CA ALA A 24 -8.78 6.16 11.90
C ALA A 24 -8.56 6.10 13.41
N HIS A 25 -9.20 5.13 14.08
CA HIS A 25 -9.01 4.94 15.52
C HIS A 25 -7.59 4.49 15.85
N LEU A 26 -7.02 3.59 15.06
CA LEU A 26 -5.66 3.10 15.28
C LEU A 26 -4.62 4.23 15.17
N THR A 27 -4.79 5.10 14.19
CA THR A 27 -3.80 6.16 13.91
C THR A 27 -4.18 7.52 14.50
N GLN A 28 -5.39 7.64 15.07
CA GLN A 28 -5.94 8.90 15.58
C GLN A 28 -6.05 9.96 14.47
N ASP A 29 -6.31 9.51 13.25
CA ASP A 29 -6.52 10.39 12.10
C ASP A 29 -7.98 10.36 11.70
N PHE A 30 -8.74 11.35 12.20
CA PHE A 30 -10.17 11.49 11.99
C PHE A 30 -10.52 12.57 10.96
N ASN A 31 -9.63 12.82 10.02
CA ASN A 31 -9.91 13.81 8.97
C ASN A 31 -11.21 13.45 8.25
N PRO A 32 -12.16 14.41 8.15
CA PRO A 32 -13.48 14.12 7.59
C PRO A 32 -13.47 13.65 6.13
N ILE A 33 -12.37 13.87 5.39
CA ILE A 33 -12.27 13.35 4.03
C ILE A 33 -12.29 11.81 4.00
N HIS A 34 -11.96 11.16 5.11
CA HIS A 34 -11.97 9.70 5.24
C HIS A 34 -13.29 9.18 5.83
N LEU A 35 -14.02 9.99 6.57
CA LEU A 35 -15.09 9.51 7.42
C LEU A 35 -16.47 10.12 7.11
N ASP A 36 -16.52 11.28 6.48
CA ASP A 36 -17.77 12.01 6.23
C ASP A 36 -18.06 12.10 4.73
N PRO A 37 -19.00 11.28 4.22
CA PRO A 37 -19.30 11.26 2.78
C PRO A 37 -19.78 12.60 2.23
N GLU A 38 -20.56 13.36 3.00
CA GLU A 38 -21.04 14.67 2.54
C GLU A 38 -19.90 15.67 2.42
N PHE A 39 -19.04 15.71 3.43
CA PHE A 39 -17.85 16.57 3.38
C PHE A 39 -16.95 16.17 2.21
N ALA A 40 -16.66 14.88 2.07
CA ALA A 40 -15.75 14.37 1.05
C ALA A 40 -16.28 14.65 -0.36
N ALA A 41 -17.59 14.56 -0.58
CA ALA A 41 -18.22 14.84 -1.87
C ALA A 41 -18.00 16.29 -2.32
N ARG A 42 -17.84 17.22 -1.39
CA ARG A 42 -17.64 18.64 -1.68
C ARG A 42 -16.15 18.99 -1.90
N THR A 43 -15.25 18.05 -1.69
CA THR A 43 -13.83 18.24 -1.96
C THR A 43 -13.50 17.93 -3.42
N PRO A 44 -12.34 18.36 -3.92
CA PRO A 44 -11.89 17.97 -5.27
C PRO A 44 -11.80 16.46 -5.48
N MET A 45 -11.74 15.66 -4.40
CA MET A 45 -11.73 14.20 -4.49
C MET A 45 -13.10 13.64 -4.88
N GLY A 46 -14.19 14.37 -4.64
CA GLY A 46 -15.54 13.97 -5.04
C GLY A 46 -16.11 12.80 -4.26
N GLY A 47 -15.53 12.41 -3.16
CA GLY A 47 -15.98 11.30 -2.32
C GLY A 47 -14.93 10.90 -1.29
N VAL A 48 -15.29 9.95 -0.42
CA VAL A 48 -14.40 9.44 0.63
C VAL A 48 -13.18 8.79 0.00
N ILE A 49 -12.01 9.08 0.56
CA ILE A 49 -10.76 8.40 0.23
C ILE A 49 -10.18 7.75 1.49
N ALA A 50 -9.46 6.65 1.30
CA ALA A 50 -8.79 5.97 2.38
C ALA A 50 -7.52 6.73 2.79
N HIS A 51 -7.09 6.51 4.04
CA HIS A 51 -5.80 7.01 4.50
C HIS A 51 -4.68 6.43 3.63
N GLY A 52 -3.76 7.28 3.15
CA GLY A 52 -2.67 6.81 2.30
C GLY A 52 -1.81 5.75 2.95
N THR A 53 -1.48 5.92 4.23
CA THR A 53 -0.63 4.98 4.97
C THR A 53 -1.30 3.60 5.15
N MET A 54 -2.62 3.53 5.14
CA MET A 54 -3.35 2.25 5.18
C MET A 54 -2.98 1.37 3.98
N SER A 55 -2.91 1.96 2.80
CA SER A 55 -2.57 1.23 1.58
C SER A 55 -1.10 0.86 1.52
N ILE A 56 -0.20 1.68 2.08
CA ILE A 56 1.22 1.33 2.22
C ILE A 56 1.39 0.03 3.00
N GLY A 57 0.52 -0.24 3.95
CA GLY A 57 0.52 -1.48 4.72
C GLY A 57 0.47 -2.74 3.86
N LEU A 58 -0.13 -2.67 2.67
CA LEU A 58 -0.14 -3.81 1.74
C LEU A 58 1.26 -4.11 1.19
N ILE A 59 2.06 -3.09 0.94
CA ILE A 59 3.45 -3.28 0.51
C ILE A 59 4.25 -3.95 1.63
N TRP A 60 4.11 -3.46 2.86
CA TRP A 60 4.79 -4.06 4.01
C TRP A 60 4.37 -5.51 4.22
N ARG A 61 3.09 -5.81 4.04
CA ARG A 61 2.58 -7.17 4.17
C ARG A 61 3.15 -8.08 3.08
N ALA A 62 3.22 -7.60 1.84
CA ALA A 62 3.82 -8.37 0.74
C ALA A 62 5.30 -8.65 1.03
N LEU A 63 6.03 -7.66 1.53
CA LEU A 63 7.43 -7.83 1.93
C LEU A 63 7.56 -8.86 3.07
N ALA A 64 6.73 -8.73 4.10
CA ALA A 64 6.78 -9.63 5.25
C ALA A 64 6.43 -11.07 4.90
N GLN A 65 5.56 -11.28 3.93
CA GLN A 65 5.20 -12.62 3.44
C GLN A 65 6.30 -13.27 2.59
N SER A 66 7.18 -12.44 2.03
CA SER A 66 8.11 -12.88 0.99
C SER A 66 9.56 -12.92 1.45
N LEU A 67 9.93 -12.09 2.43
CA LEU A 67 11.31 -11.94 2.89
C LEU A 67 11.46 -12.45 4.32
N SER A 68 12.70 -12.76 4.71
CA SER A 68 13.00 -13.10 6.10
C SER A 68 12.76 -11.90 7.01
N PRO A 69 12.49 -12.12 8.32
CA PRO A 69 12.35 -11.02 9.25
C PRO A 69 13.57 -10.08 9.30
N GLU A 70 14.77 -10.61 9.17
CA GLU A 70 16.00 -9.81 9.13
C GLU A 70 16.00 -8.89 7.91
N ASP A 71 15.62 -9.41 6.74
CA ASP A 71 15.56 -8.61 5.53
C ASP A 71 14.50 -7.50 5.64
N VAL A 72 13.33 -7.81 6.18
CA VAL A 72 12.26 -6.80 6.35
C VAL A 72 12.75 -5.63 7.21
N LEU A 73 13.53 -5.91 8.26
CA LEU A 73 14.07 -4.85 9.12
C LEU A 73 15.07 -3.94 8.41
N ARG A 74 15.60 -4.37 7.27
CA ARG A 74 16.55 -3.59 6.48
C ARG A 74 15.92 -2.84 5.31
N VAL A 75 14.61 -2.98 5.13
CA VAL A 75 13.92 -2.32 4.02
C VAL A 75 13.77 -0.83 4.28
N GLN A 76 14.20 -0.05 3.32
CA GLN A 76 13.87 1.36 3.22
C GLN A 76 12.87 1.54 2.10
N LEU A 77 11.70 2.06 2.43
CA LEU A 77 10.61 2.21 1.49
C LEU A 77 10.54 3.66 1.01
N ASP A 78 10.52 3.84 -0.30
CA ASP A 78 10.37 5.15 -0.94
C ASP A 78 9.22 5.04 -1.92
N VAL A 79 8.09 5.63 -1.58
CA VAL A 79 6.86 5.53 -2.37
C VAL A 79 6.24 6.89 -2.61
N ARG A 80 5.42 6.96 -3.64
CA ARG A 80 4.59 8.12 -3.91
C ARG A 80 3.17 7.68 -4.22
N PHE A 81 2.23 8.53 -3.84
CA PHE A 81 0.82 8.33 -4.09
C PHE A 81 0.48 8.92 -5.45
N VAL A 82 -0.01 8.09 -6.35
CA VAL A 82 -0.34 8.51 -7.73
C VAL A 82 -1.83 8.65 -7.97
N LYS A 83 -2.65 7.93 -7.20
CA LYS A 83 -4.12 8.06 -7.25
C LYS A 83 -4.73 7.78 -5.88
N PRO A 84 -5.85 8.44 -5.54
CA PRO A 84 -6.54 8.15 -4.28
C PRO A 84 -7.16 6.77 -4.30
N VAL A 85 -7.30 6.17 -3.12
CA VAL A 85 -7.99 4.92 -2.90
C VAL A 85 -9.39 5.23 -2.37
N ARG A 86 -10.40 4.64 -2.98
CA ARG A 86 -11.80 4.94 -2.66
C ARG A 86 -12.48 3.77 -1.96
N LEU A 87 -13.63 4.06 -1.36
CA LEU A 87 -14.49 3.03 -0.80
C LEU A 87 -14.78 1.96 -1.85
N GLN A 88 -14.79 0.71 -1.41
CA GLN A 88 -15.05 -0.49 -2.20
C GLN A 88 -13.95 -0.85 -3.19
N ASP A 89 -12.86 -0.10 -3.24
CA ASP A 89 -11.68 -0.53 -4.00
C ASP A 89 -11.15 -1.82 -3.40
N THR A 90 -10.87 -2.79 -4.25
CA THR A 90 -10.09 -3.98 -3.88
C THR A 90 -8.69 -3.78 -4.42
N LEU A 91 -7.72 -3.81 -3.52
CA LEU A 91 -6.33 -3.49 -3.83
C LEU A 91 -5.45 -4.72 -3.73
N VAL A 92 -4.40 -4.72 -4.53
CA VAL A 92 -3.32 -5.70 -4.40
C VAL A 92 -1.99 -4.95 -4.29
N GLY A 93 -1.24 -5.27 -3.24
CA GLY A 93 0.13 -4.81 -3.06
C GLY A 93 1.09 -5.89 -3.50
N GLY A 94 2.16 -5.50 -4.17
CA GLY A 94 3.16 -6.45 -4.66
C GLY A 94 4.46 -5.76 -5.02
N GLY A 95 5.34 -6.52 -5.62
CA GLY A 95 6.63 -6.00 -6.05
C GLY A 95 7.43 -7.02 -6.84
N ARG A 96 8.46 -6.52 -7.50
CA ARG A 96 9.35 -7.33 -8.32
C ARG A 96 10.79 -6.89 -8.13
N LEU A 97 11.66 -7.86 -7.91
CA LEU A 97 13.10 -7.62 -7.77
C LEU A 97 13.68 -7.12 -9.09
N ARG A 98 14.48 -6.05 -9.01
CA ARG A 98 15.17 -5.53 -10.20
C ARG A 98 16.22 -6.50 -10.69
N ALA A 99 16.29 -6.64 -12.02
CA ALA A 99 17.31 -7.49 -12.64
C ALA A 99 18.71 -6.91 -12.44
N GLU A 100 18.83 -5.59 -12.46
CA GLU A 100 20.12 -4.89 -12.38
C GLU A 100 20.58 -4.62 -10.94
N ASP A 101 19.72 -4.79 -9.94
CA ASP A 101 20.11 -4.59 -8.54
C ASP A 101 19.29 -5.49 -7.62
N ALA A 102 19.93 -6.54 -7.13
CA ALA A 102 19.30 -7.56 -6.29
C ALA A 102 18.96 -7.08 -4.87
N ARG A 103 19.16 -5.79 -4.57
CA ARG A 103 18.75 -5.18 -3.30
C ARG A 103 17.50 -4.35 -3.44
N VAL A 104 16.97 -4.17 -4.65
CA VAL A 104 15.85 -3.24 -4.91
C VAL A 104 14.67 -3.99 -5.49
N TYR A 105 13.53 -3.84 -4.84
CA TYR A 105 12.24 -4.23 -5.38
C TYR A 105 11.51 -2.99 -5.89
N ASP A 106 10.98 -3.05 -7.10
CA ASP A 106 9.92 -2.13 -7.50
C ASP A 106 8.64 -2.60 -6.83
N VAL A 107 7.95 -1.69 -6.15
CA VAL A 107 6.74 -2.03 -5.38
C VAL A 107 5.56 -1.17 -5.83
N TRP A 108 4.36 -1.70 -5.61
CA TRP A 108 3.14 -1.02 -6.03
C TRP A 108 1.95 -1.44 -5.18
N VAL A 109 0.92 -0.59 -5.22
CA VAL A 109 -0.44 -0.96 -4.84
C VAL A 109 -1.33 -0.60 -6.03
N LYS A 110 -2.08 -1.58 -6.52
CA LYS A 110 -2.93 -1.46 -7.71
C LYS A 110 -4.34 -1.88 -7.38
N GLY A 111 -5.30 -1.34 -8.12
CA GLY A 111 -6.64 -1.90 -8.12
C GLY A 111 -6.61 -3.33 -8.65
N SER A 112 -7.29 -4.24 -7.96
CA SER A 112 -7.29 -5.66 -8.34
C SER A 112 -7.99 -5.88 -9.67
N ALA A 113 -9.10 -5.15 -9.94
CA ALA A 113 -9.89 -5.32 -11.15
C ALA A 113 -9.34 -4.53 -12.34
N ASP A 114 -8.91 -3.29 -12.11
CA ASP A 114 -8.51 -2.37 -13.18
C ASP A 114 -7.00 -2.31 -13.42
N GLY A 115 -6.19 -2.83 -12.49
CA GLY A 115 -4.73 -2.76 -12.57
C GLY A 115 -4.16 -1.35 -12.44
N VAL A 116 -4.98 -0.38 -12.07
CA VAL A 116 -4.55 1.02 -11.99
C VAL A 116 -3.74 1.23 -10.72
N GLU A 117 -2.55 1.79 -10.89
CA GLU A 117 -1.65 2.05 -9.78
C GLU A 117 -2.18 3.16 -8.88
N ARG A 118 -2.14 2.92 -7.57
CA ARG A 118 -2.46 3.89 -6.52
C ARG A 118 -1.19 4.40 -5.86
N ILE A 119 -0.24 3.51 -5.64
CA ILE A 119 1.07 3.78 -5.03
C ILE A 119 2.13 3.08 -5.86
N VAL A 120 3.25 3.74 -6.08
CA VAL A 120 4.42 3.16 -6.74
C VAL A 120 5.68 3.62 -6.03
N GLY A 121 6.71 2.80 -6.08
CA GLY A 121 8.00 3.15 -5.51
C GLY A 121 8.97 1.99 -5.47
N THR A 122 9.89 2.08 -4.53
CA THR A 122 10.95 1.09 -4.34
C THR A 122 11.04 0.67 -2.88
N ALA A 123 11.43 -0.57 -2.69
CA ALA A 123 11.84 -1.12 -1.41
C ALA A 123 13.29 -1.57 -1.54
N THR A 124 14.18 -0.89 -0.84
CA THR A 124 15.62 -1.14 -0.93
C THR A 124 16.09 -1.82 0.35
N LEU A 125 16.83 -2.92 0.18
CA LEU A 125 17.46 -3.60 1.30
C LEU A 125 18.76 -2.90 1.64
N THR A 126 18.78 -2.21 2.78
CA THR A 126 19.96 -1.52 3.27
C THR A 126 20.86 -2.47 4.06
N GLU A 127 22.11 -2.10 4.22
CA GLU A 127 23.06 -2.88 5.02
C GLU A 127 23.05 -2.49 6.49
#